data_ea2b50869b7640b8048f3f7234d7404f
#
_entry.id   ea2b50869b7640b8048f3f7234d7404f
#
_cell.length_a   1.000
_cell.length_b   1.000
_cell.length_c   1.000
_cell.angle_alpha   90.00
_cell.angle_beta   90.00
_cell.angle_gamma   90.00
#
_symmetry.space_group_name_H-M   'P 1'
#
loop_
_entity.id
_entity.type
_entity.pdbx_description
1 polymer ?
#
loop_
_entity_poly.entity_id
_entity_poly.type
_entity_poly.pdbx_seq_one_letter_code
_entity_poly.pdbx_strand_id
1 'polypeptide(L)'
;ERAGLRIGDQVEEIDGESTKKMSLSAIMQGLRGEIGSRMDLTVERSGEEITYELQREDIQITSSDSIDLRSDDGIPVRYVRLKLFQEDTSINLEKQLENLDSVAGLILDLRGNPGGLLQEAVSVSDLFLPSEKRIVSTQTNTHLTSYDSHQLLSSPEIQNIPIVVLVNGQSASASEIVSAALKVYNRAIVVGEQTFGKGSVQSIW
;
A
#
# COMPACT_ATOMS: atom_id res chain seq x y z
N GLU A 1 12.28 3.15 -13.97
CA GLU A 1 13.65 3.44 -13.50
C GLU A 1 14.72 2.71 -14.35
N ARG A 2 14.57 1.40 -14.67
CA ARG A 2 15.57 0.64 -15.46
C ARG A 2 15.82 1.25 -16.84
N ALA A 3 14.78 1.81 -17.47
CA ALA A 3 14.88 2.48 -18.76
C ALA A 3 15.43 3.91 -18.70
N GLY A 4 15.70 4.47 -17.52
CA GLY A 4 16.23 5.81 -17.33
C GLY A 4 15.19 6.90 -17.07
N LEU A 5 13.89 6.58 -17.01
CA LEU A 5 12.84 7.50 -16.57
C LEU A 5 13.05 7.95 -15.12
N ARG A 6 12.70 9.19 -14.81
CA ARG A 6 12.89 9.81 -13.50
C ARG A 6 11.60 10.46 -13.01
N ILE A 7 11.50 10.58 -11.70
CA ILE A 7 10.44 11.38 -11.08
C ILE A 7 10.58 12.83 -11.53
N GLY A 8 9.47 13.41 -12.02
CA GLY A 8 9.43 14.77 -12.56
C GLY A 8 9.50 14.84 -14.08
N ASP A 9 9.74 13.74 -14.79
CA ASP A 9 9.62 13.70 -16.24
C ASP A 9 8.17 13.99 -16.65
N GLN A 10 7.97 14.87 -17.62
CA GLN A 10 6.66 15.18 -18.17
C GLN A 10 6.46 14.40 -19.47
N VAL A 11 5.41 13.59 -19.55
CA VAL A 11 5.10 12.79 -20.74
C VAL A 11 4.55 13.69 -21.84
N GLU A 12 5.28 13.82 -22.95
CA GLU A 12 4.92 14.65 -24.09
C GLU A 12 4.28 13.85 -25.22
N GLU A 13 4.79 12.63 -25.51
CA GLU A 13 4.27 11.78 -26.59
C GLU A 13 4.28 10.31 -26.20
N ILE A 14 3.32 9.56 -26.72
CA ILE A 14 3.21 8.09 -26.65
C ILE A 14 3.06 7.58 -28.07
N ASP A 15 4.01 6.76 -28.55
CA ASP A 15 4.04 6.22 -29.90
C ASP A 15 3.89 7.32 -30.99
N GLY A 16 4.48 8.50 -30.75
CA GLY A 16 4.43 9.68 -31.63
C GLY A 16 3.14 10.51 -31.55
N GLU A 17 2.19 10.14 -30.69
CA GLU A 17 0.98 10.93 -30.44
C GLU A 17 1.16 11.87 -29.23
N SER A 18 0.92 13.16 -29.43
CA SER A 18 1.10 14.17 -28.37
C SER A 18 0.03 14.05 -27.28
N THR A 19 0.50 14.02 -26.02
CA THR A 19 -0.36 13.92 -24.83
C THR A 19 -1.03 15.24 -24.43
N LYS A 20 -0.62 16.38 -25.00
CA LYS A 20 -1.08 17.74 -24.62
C LYS A 20 -2.60 17.94 -24.62
N LYS A 21 -3.32 17.19 -25.44
CA LYS A 21 -4.78 17.26 -25.54
C LYS A 21 -5.50 16.00 -25.05
N MET A 22 -4.75 15.03 -24.54
CA MET A 22 -5.31 13.79 -24.04
C MET A 22 -5.82 13.96 -22.60
N SER A 23 -6.91 13.26 -22.27
CA SER A 23 -7.31 13.09 -20.88
C SER A 23 -6.33 12.14 -20.18
N LEU A 24 -6.23 12.24 -18.85
CA LEU A 24 -5.42 11.31 -18.05
C LEU A 24 -5.78 9.84 -18.35
N SER A 25 -7.06 9.54 -18.52
CA SER A 25 -7.53 8.19 -18.88
C SER A 25 -6.99 7.72 -20.22
N ALA A 26 -6.96 8.61 -21.24
CA ALA A 26 -6.42 8.29 -22.56
C ALA A 26 -4.89 8.04 -22.49
N ILE A 27 -4.17 8.87 -21.73
CA ILE A 27 -2.73 8.67 -21.49
C ILE A 27 -2.49 7.31 -20.83
N MET A 28 -3.23 6.99 -19.76
CA MET A 28 -3.11 5.71 -19.06
C MET A 28 -3.44 4.52 -19.97
N GLN A 29 -4.39 4.67 -20.89
CA GLN A 29 -4.73 3.64 -21.87
C GLN A 29 -3.62 3.45 -22.92
N GLY A 30 -3.00 4.54 -23.40
CA GLY A 30 -1.87 4.48 -24.34
C GLY A 30 -0.62 3.82 -23.71
N LEU A 31 -0.39 4.06 -22.42
CA LEU A 31 0.73 3.43 -21.71
C LEU A 31 0.53 1.91 -21.51
N ARG A 32 -0.71 1.43 -21.41
CA ARG A 32 -1.04 -0.01 -21.30
C ARG A 32 -1.00 -0.68 -22.67
N GLY A 33 -0.81 -2.00 -22.68
CA GLY A 33 -0.83 -2.81 -23.89
C GLY A 33 -0.43 -4.26 -23.58
N GLU A 34 -0.31 -5.07 -24.61
CA GLU A 34 0.09 -6.47 -24.49
C GLU A 34 1.50 -6.60 -23.89
N ILE A 35 1.67 -7.57 -22.99
CA ILE A 35 2.99 -7.90 -22.41
C ILE A 35 3.95 -8.25 -23.54
N GLY A 36 5.15 -7.68 -23.50
CA GLY A 36 6.18 -7.87 -24.52
C GLY A 36 6.08 -6.89 -25.71
N SER A 37 4.96 -6.17 -25.88
CA SER A 37 4.87 -5.13 -26.90
C SER A 37 5.79 -3.95 -26.59
N ARG A 38 6.25 -3.25 -27.64
CA ARG A 38 7.09 -2.06 -27.50
C ARG A 38 6.26 -0.80 -27.63
N MET A 39 6.77 0.27 -27.06
CA MET A 39 6.23 1.62 -27.16
C MET A 39 7.36 2.64 -27.12
N ASP A 40 7.19 3.74 -27.82
CA ASP A 40 8.05 4.91 -27.72
C ASP A 40 7.42 5.95 -26.79
N LEU A 41 8.15 6.31 -25.72
CA LEU A 41 7.71 7.31 -24.76
C LEU A 41 8.64 8.52 -24.84
N THR A 42 8.13 9.67 -25.30
CA THR A 42 8.86 10.93 -25.27
C THR A 42 8.49 11.72 -24.03
N VAL A 43 9.49 12.13 -23.28
CA VAL A 43 9.34 12.95 -22.07
C VAL A 43 10.14 14.22 -22.18
N GLU A 44 9.66 15.29 -21.54
CA GLU A 44 10.43 16.51 -21.30
C GLU A 44 11.08 16.42 -19.92
N ARG A 45 12.38 16.71 -19.88
CA ARG A 45 13.19 16.80 -18.66
C ARG A 45 14.08 18.04 -18.76
N SER A 46 13.85 19.03 -17.91
CA SER A 46 14.65 20.26 -17.84
C SER A 46 14.74 21.02 -19.18
N GLY A 47 13.69 20.99 -19.99
CA GLY A 47 13.62 21.63 -21.30
C GLY A 47 14.18 20.82 -22.47
N GLU A 48 14.59 19.58 -22.22
CA GLU A 48 15.06 18.65 -23.26
C GLU A 48 14.06 17.52 -23.47
N GLU A 49 13.77 17.19 -24.74
CA GLU A 49 12.96 16.03 -25.09
C GLU A 49 13.84 14.77 -25.17
N ILE A 50 13.42 13.72 -24.49
CA ILE A 50 14.11 12.43 -24.45
C ILE A 50 13.12 11.34 -24.82
N THR A 51 13.43 10.55 -25.84
CA THR A 51 12.59 9.41 -26.23
C THR A 51 13.19 8.11 -25.72
N TYR A 52 12.35 7.30 -25.09
CA TYR A 52 12.68 5.97 -24.59
C TYR A 52 11.90 4.90 -25.36
N GLU A 53 12.59 3.94 -25.95
CA GLU A 53 11.97 2.71 -26.44
C GLU A 53 11.75 1.78 -25.23
N LEU A 54 10.49 1.53 -24.88
CA LEU A 54 10.09 0.74 -23.71
C LEU A 54 9.44 -0.57 -24.18
N GLN A 55 9.69 -1.64 -23.43
CA GLN A 55 8.95 -2.89 -23.59
C GLN A 55 7.97 -3.03 -22.43
N ARG A 56 6.70 -3.35 -22.74
CA ARG A 56 5.69 -3.59 -21.71
C ARG A 56 5.95 -4.91 -21.04
N GLU A 57 6.06 -4.90 -19.75
CA GLU A 57 6.24 -6.06 -18.90
C GLU A 57 5.08 -6.19 -17.92
N ASP A 58 4.85 -7.40 -17.41
CA ASP A 58 3.96 -7.59 -16.28
C ASP A 58 4.65 -7.03 -15.03
N ILE A 59 4.15 -5.90 -14.55
CA ILE A 59 4.69 -5.25 -13.35
C ILE A 59 4.01 -5.87 -12.14
N GLN A 60 4.64 -6.86 -11.54
CA GLN A 60 4.26 -7.38 -10.23
C GLN A 60 4.60 -6.32 -9.17
N ILE A 61 3.63 -5.46 -8.87
CA ILE A 61 3.77 -4.52 -7.75
C ILE A 61 3.56 -5.33 -6.48
N THR A 62 4.65 -5.65 -5.77
CA THR A 62 4.54 -6.21 -4.42
C THR A 62 3.86 -5.20 -3.51
N SER A 63 2.76 -5.60 -2.88
CA SER A 63 2.00 -4.75 -1.94
C SER A 63 2.81 -4.40 -0.70
N SER A 64 3.81 -5.22 -0.37
CA SER A 64 4.64 -5.05 0.82
C SER A 64 6.07 -5.54 0.60
N ASP A 65 7.01 -4.96 1.34
CA ASP A 65 8.40 -5.40 1.47
C ASP A 65 8.74 -5.53 2.95
N SER A 66 9.62 -6.47 3.30
CA SER A 66 10.10 -6.65 4.66
C SER A 66 11.62 -6.77 4.74
N ILE A 67 12.17 -6.32 5.86
CA ILE A 67 13.59 -6.44 6.19
C ILE A 67 13.76 -6.49 7.71
N ASP A 68 14.71 -7.28 8.18
CA ASP A 68 15.12 -7.27 9.58
C ASP A 68 16.19 -6.20 9.80
N LEU A 69 15.87 -5.24 10.63
CA LEU A 69 16.74 -4.18 11.08
C LEU A 69 17.34 -4.52 12.45
N ARG A 70 18.41 -3.84 12.81
CA ARG A 70 18.93 -3.86 14.18
C ARG A 70 18.99 -2.44 14.72
N SER A 71 18.55 -2.27 15.99
CA SER A 71 18.76 -1.03 16.72
C SER A 71 20.26 -0.81 17.00
N ASP A 72 20.61 0.35 17.50
CA ASP A 72 21.98 0.68 17.91
C ASP A 72 22.49 -0.28 18.99
N ASP A 73 21.59 -0.80 19.85
CA ASP A 73 21.89 -1.81 20.88
C ASP A 73 21.89 -3.24 20.32
N GLY A 74 21.77 -3.42 19.00
CA GLY A 74 21.78 -4.72 18.33
C GLY A 74 20.47 -5.50 18.40
N ILE A 75 19.38 -4.92 18.94
CA ILE A 75 18.07 -5.57 19.05
C ILE A 75 17.46 -5.73 17.67
N PRO A 76 17.09 -6.96 17.26
CA PRO A 76 16.49 -7.20 15.95
C PRO A 76 15.02 -6.74 15.94
N VAL A 77 14.61 -6.06 14.85
CA VAL A 77 13.24 -5.56 14.64
C VAL A 77 12.84 -5.85 13.22
N ARG A 78 11.67 -6.45 12.99
CA ARG A 78 11.08 -6.61 11.68
C ARG A 78 10.49 -5.28 11.22
N TYR A 79 10.95 -4.78 10.09
CA TYR A 79 10.34 -3.65 9.39
C TYR A 79 9.58 -4.17 8.18
N VAL A 80 8.30 -3.81 8.08
CA VAL A 80 7.45 -4.12 6.94
C VAL A 80 6.89 -2.81 6.40
N ARG A 81 7.14 -2.54 5.12
CA ARG A 81 6.51 -1.43 4.40
C ARG A 81 5.34 -1.95 3.58
N LEU A 82 4.14 -1.49 3.90
CA LEU A 82 2.94 -1.78 3.15
C LEU A 82 2.65 -0.60 2.20
N LYS A 83 2.75 -0.83 0.89
CA LYS A 83 2.71 0.23 -0.14
C LYS A 83 1.31 0.51 -0.63
N LEU A 84 0.46 -0.53 -0.70
CA LEU A 84 -0.88 -0.47 -1.24
C LEU A 84 -1.71 -1.66 -0.70
N PHE A 85 -3.02 -1.49 -0.59
CA PHE A 85 -3.94 -2.57 -0.26
C PHE A 85 -4.59 -3.11 -1.54
N GLN A 86 -4.00 -4.14 -2.12
CA GLN A 86 -4.47 -4.87 -3.30
C GLN A 86 -4.79 -6.33 -2.94
N GLU A 87 -5.33 -7.11 -3.87
CA GLU A 87 -5.58 -8.54 -3.66
C GLU A 87 -4.35 -9.25 -3.08
N ASP A 88 -4.58 -10.18 -2.17
CA ASP A 88 -3.58 -10.98 -1.47
C ASP A 88 -2.59 -10.19 -0.57
N THR A 89 -2.84 -8.91 -0.31
CA THR A 89 -1.95 -8.10 0.57
C THR A 89 -1.85 -8.70 1.96
N SER A 90 -2.94 -9.14 2.56
CA SER A 90 -2.98 -9.77 3.89
C SER A 90 -2.22 -11.09 3.91
N ILE A 91 -2.38 -11.93 2.88
CA ILE A 91 -1.68 -13.21 2.73
C ILE A 91 -0.17 -12.99 2.55
N ASN A 92 0.22 -12.01 1.74
CA ASN A 92 1.62 -11.67 1.53
C ASN A 92 2.26 -11.08 2.79
N LEU A 93 1.51 -10.27 3.54
CA LEU A 93 1.94 -9.75 4.83
C LEU A 93 2.13 -10.88 5.85
N GLU A 94 1.19 -11.81 5.97
CA GLU A 94 1.29 -12.98 6.85
C GLU A 94 2.59 -13.76 6.61
N LYS A 95 2.92 -14.06 5.35
CA LYS A 95 4.19 -14.72 5.00
C LYS A 95 5.43 -13.93 5.43
N GLN A 96 5.37 -12.58 5.36
CA GLN A 96 6.47 -11.72 5.82
C GLN A 96 6.57 -11.62 7.35
N LEU A 97 5.51 -12.05 8.05
CA LEU A 97 5.46 -12.11 9.52
C LEU A 97 5.81 -13.51 10.05
N GLU A 98 6.32 -14.41 9.22
CA GLU A 98 6.89 -15.68 9.68
C GLU A 98 8.18 -15.46 10.48
N ASN A 99 8.48 -16.36 11.40
CA ASN A 99 9.69 -16.36 12.24
C ASN A 99 9.86 -15.08 13.10
N LEU A 100 8.77 -14.54 13.64
CA LEU A 100 8.78 -13.36 14.51
C LEU A 100 9.47 -13.61 15.87
N ASP A 101 9.64 -14.86 16.28
CA ASP A 101 10.38 -15.21 17.51
C ASP A 101 11.82 -14.71 17.53
N SER A 102 12.38 -14.43 16.35
CA SER A 102 13.76 -13.93 16.19
C SER A 102 13.89 -12.42 16.37
N VAL A 103 12.77 -11.68 16.51
CA VAL A 103 12.75 -10.21 16.58
C VAL A 103 11.98 -9.73 17.82
N ALA A 104 12.38 -8.59 18.34
CA ALA A 104 11.79 -8.00 19.54
C ALA A 104 10.56 -7.11 19.26
N GLY A 105 10.30 -6.78 18.00
CA GLY A 105 9.19 -5.92 17.62
C GLY A 105 8.98 -5.83 16.12
N LEU A 106 7.83 -5.26 15.75
CA LEU A 106 7.40 -5.02 14.37
C LEU A 106 7.19 -3.52 14.13
N ILE A 107 7.76 -3.01 13.05
CA ILE A 107 7.44 -1.69 12.51
C ILE A 107 6.62 -1.91 11.24
N LEU A 108 5.35 -1.48 11.27
CA LEU A 108 4.47 -1.47 10.09
C LEU A 108 4.44 -0.07 9.50
N ASP A 109 5.08 0.13 8.36
CA ASP A 109 5.17 1.44 7.70
C ASP A 109 4.07 1.61 6.66
N LEU A 110 3.13 2.52 6.95
CA LEU A 110 2.02 2.94 6.08
C LEU A 110 2.25 4.33 5.48
N ARG A 111 3.44 4.92 5.63
CA ARG A 111 3.74 6.23 5.05
C ARG A 111 3.73 6.17 3.53
N GLY A 112 3.02 7.12 2.91
CA GLY A 112 2.84 7.16 1.45
C GLY A 112 1.89 6.10 0.90
N ASN A 113 1.20 5.33 1.74
CA ASN A 113 0.22 4.33 1.32
C ASN A 113 -1.17 4.98 1.16
N PRO A 114 -1.69 5.14 -0.06
CA PRO A 114 -2.97 5.81 -0.32
C PRO A 114 -4.20 4.96 0.04
N GLY A 115 -3.99 3.74 0.54
CA GLY A 115 -5.04 2.78 0.82
C GLY A 115 -5.21 1.72 -0.26
N GLY A 116 -6.44 1.37 -0.57
CA GLY A 116 -6.82 0.34 -1.54
C GLY A 116 -8.08 -0.40 -1.12
N LEU A 117 -8.09 -1.72 -1.26
CA LEU A 117 -9.26 -2.55 -1.01
C LEU A 117 -9.65 -2.55 0.48
N LEU A 118 -10.92 -2.25 0.75
CA LEU A 118 -11.49 -2.29 2.11
C LEU A 118 -11.32 -3.68 2.74
N GLN A 119 -11.58 -4.73 1.98
CA GLN A 119 -11.49 -6.10 2.48
C GLN A 119 -10.07 -6.44 2.93
N GLU A 120 -9.05 -5.96 2.20
CA GLU A 120 -7.66 -6.15 2.60
C GLU A 120 -7.29 -5.37 3.87
N ALA A 121 -7.85 -4.17 4.06
CA ALA A 121 -7.67 -3.45 5.33
C ALA A 121 -8.27 -4.22 6.51
N VAL A 122 -9.43 -4.84 6.31
CA VAL A 122 -10.07 -5.70 7.31
C VAL A 122 -9.18 -6.92 7.59
N SER A 123 -8.75 -7.65 6.56
CA SER A 123 -7.92 -8.84 6.71
C SER A 123 -6.54 -8.53 7.35
N VAL A 124 -5.90 -7.43 6.96
CA VAL A 124 -4.65 -6.97 7.59
C VAL A 124 -4.86 -6.61 9.07
N SER A 125 -5.96 -5.94 9.40
CA SER A 125 -6.27 -5.62 10.81
C SER A 125 -6.55 -6.89 11.62
N ASP A 126 -7.20 -7.88 11.00
CA ASP A 126 -7.54 -9.17 11.61
C ASP A 126 -6.30 -9.98 12.00
N LEU A 127 -5.18 -9.84 11.28
CA LEU A 127 -3.90 -10.47 11.66
C LEU A 127 -3.44 -10.07 13.07
N PHE A 128 -3.73 -8.85 13.49
CA PHE A 128 -3.16 -8.25 14.70
C PHE A 128 -4.14 -8.12 15.85
N LEU A 129 -5.44 -8.15 15.59
CA LEU A 129 -6.47 -7.90 16.61
C LEU A 129 -7.00 -9.22 17.21
N PRO A 130 -7.34 -9.24 18.49
CA PRO A 130 -8.13 -10.33 19.06
C PRO A 130 -9.49 -10.43 18.36
N SER A 131 -10.13 -11.61 18.42
CA SER A 131 -11.47 -11.80 17.87
C SER A 131 -12.50 -10.82 18.44
N GLU A 132 -13.57 -10.58 17.67
CA GLU A 132 -14.72 -9.76 18.06
C GLU A 132 -14.40 -8.27 18.30
N LYS A 133 -13.37 -7.75 17.64
CA LYS A 133 -13.08 -6.32 17.64
C LYS A 133 -13.61 -5.66 16.38
N ARG A 134 -14.37 -4.58 16.53
CA ARG A 134 -14.84 -3.79 15.39
C ARG A 134 -13.66 -3.14 14.69
N ILE A 135 -13.42 -3.50 13.42
CA ILE A 135 -12.37 -2.92 12.59
C ILE A 135 -12.88 -1.64 11.94
N VAL A 136 -13.99 -1.75 11.24
CA VAL A 136 -14.61 -0.62 10.53
C VAL A 136 -16.12 -0.87 10.34
N SER A 137 -16.88 0.21 10.16
CA SER A 137 -18.26 0.14 9.70
C SER A 137 -18.43 1.04 8.49
N THR A 138 -19.18 0.57 7.49
CA THR A 138 -19.60 1.35 6.34
C THR A 138 -21.09 1.64 6.43
N GLN A 139 -21.46 2.87 6.18
CA GLN A 139 -22.86 3.30 6.25
C GLN A 139 -23.29 3.91 4.92
N THR A 140 -24.41 3.41 4.40
CA THR A 140 -25.17 4.02 3.31
C THR A 140 -26.43 4.66 3.88
N ASN A 141 -27.25 5.26 3.02
CA ASN A 141 -28.54 5.82 3.46
C ASN A 141 -29.49 4.78 4.06
N THR A 142 -29.32 3.51 3.75
CA THR A 142 -30.26 2.42 4.10
C THR A 142 -29.62 1.28 4.87
N HIS A 143 -28.29 1.15 4.87
CA HIS A 143 -27.61 -0.01 5.43
C HIS A 143 -26.37 0.40 6.21
N LEU A 144 -26.14 -0.25 7.35
CA LEU A 144 -24.91 -0.25 8.11
C LEU A 144 -24.27 -1.64 8.02
N THR A 145 -23.07 -1.72 7.49
CA THR A 145 -22.29 -2.96 7.44
C THR A 145 -21.12 -2.82 8.39
N SER A 146 -20.89 -3.85 9.19
CA SER A 146 -19.84 -3.89 10.19
C SER A 146 -18.86 -5.01 9.88
N TYR A 147 -17.58 -4.72 10.06
CA TYR A 147 -16.49 -5.66 9.85
C TYR A 147 -15.74 -5.83 11.18
N ASP A 148 -15.76 -7.05 11.69
CA ASP A 148 -15.15 -7.40 12.97
C ASP A 148 -13.99 -8.39 12.75
N SER A 149 -13.06 -8.44 13.68
CA SER A 149 -11.93 -9.38 13.63
C SER A 149 -12.35 -10.79 14.02
N HIS A 150 -11.77 -11.79 13.37
CA HIS A 150 -12.03 -13.22 13.56
C HIS A 150 -10.76 -14.04 13.80
N GLN A 151 -9.58 -13.42 13.69
CA GLN A 151 -8.25 -14.06 13.83
C GLN A 151 -8.02 -15.22 12.84
N LEU A 152 -8.49 -15.07 11.59
CA LEU A 152 -8.45 -16.15 10.60
C LEU A 152 -7.02 -16.53 10.17
N LEU A 153 -6.10 -15.56 10.14
CA LEU A 153 -4.73 -15.73 9.66
C LEU A 153 -3.68 -15.43 10.74
N SER A 154 -4.09 -15.24 12.00
CA SER A 154 -3.18 -14.79 13.04
C SER A 154 -2.52 -15.95 13.79
N SER A 155 -1.21 -15.80 14.06
CA SER A 155 -0.47 -16.71 14.93
C SER A 155 -0.25 -16.09 16.33
N PRO A 156 0.07 -16.91 17.37
CA PRO A 156 0.40 -16.39 18.70
C PRO A 156 1.55 -15.37 18.69
N GLU A 157 2.54 -15.55 17.83
CA GLU A 157 3.69 -14.67 17.68
C GLU A 157 3.23 -13.30 17.15
N ILE A 158 2.38 -13.29 16.12
CA ILE A 158 1.79 -12.06 15.57
C ILE A 158 0.95 -11.33 16.63
N GLN A 159 0.19 -12.08 17.44
CA GLN A 159 -0.68 -11.49 18.46
C GLN A 159 0.10 -10.82 19.60
N ASN A 160 1.29 -11.31 19.91
CA ASN A 160 2.03 -10.86 21.10
C ASN A 160 3.18 -9.89 20.79
N ILE A 161 3.66 -9.82 19.54
CA ILE A 161 4.78 -8.94 19.21
C ILE A 161 4.41 -7.46 19.42
N PRO A 162 5.28 -6.63 20.03
CA PRO A 162 5.11 -5.19 20.09
C PRO A 162 5.08 -4.58 18.69
N ILE A 163 4.12 -3.65 18.41
CA ILE A 163 3.95 -3.05 17.11
C ILE A 163 4.02 -1.52 17.18
N VAL A 164 4.77 -0.93 16.25
CA VAL A 164 4.74 0.49 15.93
C VAL A 164 4.21 0.63 14.50
N VAL A 165 3.20 1.49 14.30
CA VAL A 165 2.68 1.84 12.97
C VAL A 165 3.16 3.23 12.61
N LEU A 166 3.84 3.36 11.46
CA LEU A 166 4.29 4.65 10.94
C LEU A 166 3.27 5.20 9.93
N VAL A 167 2.89 6.47 10.08
CA VAL A 167 1.92 7.15 9.22
C VAL A 167 2.38 8.55 8.83
N ASN A 168 1.88 9.08 7.72
CA ASN A 168 2.05 10.48 7.33
C ASN A 168 0.83 11.02 6.58
N GLY A 169 0.86 12.28 6.13
CA GLY A 169 -0.24 12.91 5.41
C GLY A 169 -0.68 12.23 4.10
N GLN A 170 0.10 11.28 3.59
CA GLN A 170 -0.25 10.46 2.42
C GLN A 170 -0.83 9.09 2.80
N SER A 171 -0.86 8.75 4.08
CA SER A 171 -1.56 7.55 4.59
C SER A 171 -3.06 7.80 4.53
N ALA A 172 -3.80 7.06 3.69
CA ALA A 172 -5.21 7.34 3.43
C ALA A 172 -6.07 6.07 3.40
N SER A 173 -7.39 6.23 3.63
CA SER A 173 -8.40 5.19 3.40
C SER A 173 -8.09 3.88 4.16
N ALA A 174 -7.77 2.76 3.47
CA ALA A 174 -7.41 1.47 4.08
C ALA A 174 -6.28 1.59 5.11
N SER A 175 -5.27 2.44 4.88
CA SER A 175 -4.20 2.72 5.84
C SER A 175 -4.72 3.35 7.12
N GLU A 176 -5.74 4.21 7.02
CA GLU A 176 -6.37 4.84 8.17
C GLU A 176 -7.23 3.86 8.95
N ILE A 177 -7.90 2.92 8.26
CA ILE A 177 -8.65 1.83 8.91
C ILE A 177 -7.71 0.99 9.78
N VAL A 178 -6.61 0.50 9.21
CA VAL A 178 -5.63 -0.33 9.93
C VAL A 178 -5.02 0.43 11.10
N SER A 179 -4.50 1.64 10.87
CA SER A 179 -3.85 2.42 11.92
C SER A 179 -4.81 2.80 13.05
N ALA A 180 -6.06 3.18 12.73
CA ALA A 180 -7.08 3.50 13.71
C ALA A 180 -7.53 2.28 14.52
N ALA A 181 -7.79 1.14 13.86
CA ALA A 181 -8.19 -0.08 14.54
C ALA A 181 -7.11 -0.56 15.51
N LEU A 182 -5.85 -0.63 15.09
CA LEU A 182 -4.76 -1.04 15.97
C LEU A 182 -4.53 -0.06 17.14
N LYS A 183 -4.70 1.24 16.90
CA LYS A 183 -4.58 2.29 17.93
C LYS A 183 -5.70 2.19 18.97
N VAL A 184 -6.96 2.10 18.54
CA VAL A 184 -8.14 2.09 19.44
C VAL A 184 -8.10 0.91 20.42
N TYR A 185 -7.63 -0.24 19.97
CA TYR A 185 -7.50 -1.41 20.83
C TYR A 185 -6.14 -1.53 21.53
N ASN A 186 -5.33 -0.47 21.52
CA ASN A 186 -4.00 -0.44 22.14
C ASN A 186 -3.08 -1.58 21.65
N ARG A 187 -3.31 -2.05 20.42
CA ARG A 187 -2.51 -3.13 19.82
C ARG A 187 -1.19 -2.60 19.25
N ALA A 188 -1.17 -1.35 18.82
CA ALA A 188 0.02 -0.69 18.30
C ALA A 188 0.13 0.76 18.78
N ILE A 189 1.37 1.25 18.82
CA ILE A 189 1.68 2.67 18.95
C ILE A 189 1.73 3.27 17.56
N VAL A 190 0.90 4.27 17.26
CA VAL A 190 0.91 4.98 15.98
C VAL A 190 1.79 6.22 16.10
N VAL A 191 2.78 6.33 15.21
CA VAL A 191 3.79 7.39 15.20
C VAL A 191 3.84 8.07 13.83
N GLY A 192 3.99 9.37 13.80
CA GLY A 192 4.15 10.16 12.57
C GLY A 192 3.27 11.39 12.53
N GLU A 193 2.82 11.75 11.34
CA GLU A 193 2.00 12.93 11.08
C GLU A 193 0.51 12.57 11.00
N GLN A 194 -0.34 13.61 10.97
CA GLN A 194 -1.77 13.42 10.72
C GLN A 194 -1.98 12.78 9.35
N THR A 195 -2.85 11.75 9.30
CA THR A 195 -3.24 11.06 8.07
C THR A 195 -4.16 11.91 7.20
N PHE A 196 -4.43 11.45 5.98
CA PHE A 196 -5.17 12.20 4.96
C PHE A 196 -6.61 12.57 5.37
N GLY A 197 -7.32 11.68 6.07
CA GLY A 197 -8.72 11.91 6.51
C GLY A 197 -9.77 11.46 5.50
N LYS A 198 -9.52 10.41 4.70
CA LYS A 198 -10.49 9.87 3.74
C LYS A 198 -11.48 8.91 4.40
N GLY A 199 -12.65 9.40 4.78
CA GLY A 199 -13.73 8.62 5.41
C GLY A 199 -14.81 8.08 4.46
N SER A 200 -14.55 8.02 3.14
CA SER A 200 -15.53 7.53 2.15
C SER A 200 -15.06 6.26 1.44
N VAL A 201 -16.00 5.34 1.18
CA VAL A 201 -15.80 4.12 0.39
C VAL A 201 -16.59 4.22 -0.91
N GLN A 202 -15.98 3.85 -2.03
CA GLN A 202 -16.60 3.83 -3.34
C GLN A 202 -16.71 2.40 -3.83
N SER A 203 -17.89 1.99 -4.31
CA SER A 203 -18.11 0.73 -5.01
C SER A 203 -18.30 1.05 -6.49
N ILE A 204 -17.57 0.35 -7.36
CA ILE A 204 -17.75 0.42 -8.82
C ILE A 204 -18.67 -0.74 -9.18
N TRP A 205 -19.80 -0.42 -9.83
CA TRP A 205 -20.80 -1.38 -10.32
C TRP A 205 -20.62 -1.64 -11.79
#